data_af4cd5777dd5085e96320e42a9701832
#
_entry.id   af4cd5777dd5085e96320e42a9701832
#
_cell.length_a   1.000
_cell.length_b   1.000
_cell.length_c   1.000
_cell.angle_alpha   90.00
_cell.angle_beta   90.00
_cell.angle_gamma   90.00
#
_symmetry.space_group_name_H-M   'P 1'
#
loop_
_entity.id
_entity.type
_entity.pdbx_description
1 polymer ?
#
loop_
_entity_poly.entity_id
_entity_poly.type
_entity_poly.pdbx_seq_one_letter_code
_entity_poly.pdbx_strand_id
1 'polypeptide(L)'
;MNNISGRLHRKIELWQHVLTEEKNSIGQKKWEETKVKDVWAEVKPQTGSLLSGRAAESTLSRTTHKITVRYDSSITPGMWFMAGGQRYEILYILDPYLTGEVLEIFCEVVI
;
A
#
# COMPACT_ATOMS: atom_id res chain seq x y z
N MET A 1 -1.57 24.66 -9.34
CA MET A 1 -2.52 23.60 -9.11
C MET A 1 -1.92 22.24 -9.39
N ASN A 2 -2.17 21.30 -8.52
CA ASN A 2 -1.60 19.98 -8.70
C ASN A 2 -2.28 19.21 -9.82
N ASN A 3 -1.48 18.68 -10.70
CA ASN A 3 -1.96 17.80 -11.74
C ASN A 3 -1.85 16.35 -11.23
N ILE A 4 -2.77 15.98 -10.35
CA ILE A 4 -2.75 14.66 -9.74
C ILE A 4 -2.83 13.57 -10.79
N SER A 5 -3.65 13.76 -11.82
CA SER A 5 -3.77 12.77 -12.88
C SER A 5 -2.45 12.55 -13.62
N GLY A 6 -1.65 13.61 -13.78
CA GLY A 6 -0.33 13.48 -14.40
C GLY A 6 0.68 12.78 -13.49
N ARG A 7 0.53 12.92 -12.18
CA ARG A 7 1.42 12.25 -11.21
C ARG A 7 1.07 10.78 -11.05
N LEU A 8 -0.21 10.44 -11.08
CA LEU A 8 -0.69 9.09 -10.85
C LEU A 8 -0.78 8.35 -12.18
N HIS A 9 0.37 8.07 -12.76
CA HIS A 9 0.46 7.54 -14.11
C HIS A 9 0.87 6.06 -14.18
N ARG A 10 1.13 5.44 -13.03
CA ARG A 10 1.52 4.03 -13.00
C ARG A 10 0.35 3.20 -12.50
N LYS A 11 -0.05 2.20 -13.29
CA LYS A 11 -1.13 1.30 -12.90
C LYS A 11 -0.56 0.13 -12.13
N ILE A 12 -1.04 -0.06 -10.91
CA ILE A 12 -0.59 -1.14 -10.03
C ILE A 12 -1.81 -1.87 -9.50
N GLU A 13 -1.58 -3.04 -8.90
CA GLU A 13 -2.64 -3.88 -8.39
C GLU A 13 -2.72 -3.80 -6.88
N LEU A 14 -3.94 -3.74 -6.36
CA LEU A 14 -4.20 -3.82 -4.92
C LEU A 14 -4.70 -5.21 -4.60
N TRP A 15 -4.10 -5.83 -3.59
CA TRP A 15 -4.42 -7.20 -3.17
C TRP A 15 -4.74 -7.25 -1.68
N GLN A 16 -5.44 -8.29 -1.28
CA GLN A 16 -5.79 -8.51 0.12
C GLN A 16 -5.88 -9.99 0.43
N HIS A 17 -5.85 -10.31 1.72
CA HIS A 17 -6.19 -11.65 2.20
C HIS A 17 -7.69 -11.72 2.44
N VAL A 18 -8.29 -12.82 2.05
CA VAL A 18 -9.72 -13.11 2.34
C VAL A 18 -9.81 -14.47 3.00
N LEU A 19 -10.66 -14.55 3.99
CA LEU A 19 -10.96 -15.83 4.61
C LEU A 19 -11.98 -16.56 3.73
N THR A 20 -11.63 -17.75 3.26
CA THR A 20 -12.49 -18.48 2.34
C THR A 20 -13.58 -19.25 3.08
N GLU A 21 -14.66 -19.57 2.35
CA GLU A 21 -15.69 -20.46 2.89
C GLU A 21 -15.24 -21.92 2.90
N GLU A 22 -14.26 -22.27 2.07
CA GLU A 22 -13.73 -23.64 2.04
C GLU A 22 -12.90 -23.90 3.29
N LYS A 23 -13.08 -25.10 3.84
CA LYS A 23 -12.31 -25.55 4.99
C LYS A 23 -11.25 -26.54 4.53
N ASN A 24 -10.13 -26.52 5.21
CA ASN A 24 -9.12 -27.54 4.96
C ASN A 24 -9.55 -28.88 5.58
N SER A 25 -8.69 -29.90 5.49
CA SER A 25 -9.02 -31.26 5.94
C SER A 25 -9.32 -31.33 7.44
N ILE A 26 -8.91 -30.38 8.24
CA ILE A 26 -9.18 -30.36 9.68
C ILE A 26 -10.27 -29.37 10.06
N GLY A 27 -10.99 -28.82 9.08
CA GLY A 27 -12.13 -27.96 9.33
C GLY A 27 -11.83 -26.50 9.53
N GLN A 28 -10.60 -26.07 9.31
CA GLN A 28 -10.22 -24.66 9.42
C GLN A 28 -10.39 -23.95 8.09
N LYS A 29 -10.87 -22.69 8.14
CA LYS A 29 -10.96 -21.86 6.95
C LYS A 29 -9.58 -21.45 6.50
N LYS A 30 -9.42 -21.29 5.20
CA LYS A 30 -8.15 -20.87 4.61
C LYS A 30 -8.16 -19.38 4.32
N TRP A 31 -6.99 -18.76 4.39
CA TRP A 31 -6.77 -17.41 3.88
C TRP A 31 -6.32 -17.51 2.43
N GLU A 32 -6.93 -16.72 1.58
CA GLU A 32 -6.54 -16.64 0.18
C GLU A 32 -6.13 -15.22 -0.16
N GLU A 33 -5.16 -15.11 -1.05
CA GLU A 33 -4.75 -13.82 -1.61
C GLU A 33 -5.63 -13.52 -2.80
N THR A 34 -6.25 -12.35 -2.79
CA THR A 34 -7.20 -11.96 -3.81
C THR A 34 -6.91 -10.55 -4.30
N LYS A 35 -6.90 -10.40 -5.61
CA LYS A 35 -6.78 -9.08 -6.21
C LYS A 35 -8.06 -8.30 -6.00
N VAL A 36 -7.95 -7.08 -5.48
CA VAL A 36 -9.11 -6.22 -5.26
C VAL A 36 -9.42 -5.42 -6.52
N LYS A 37 -8.42 -4.71 -7.04
CA LYS A 37 -8.61 -3.85 -8.22
C LYS A 37 -7.27 -3.29 -8.67
N ASP A 38 -7.28 -2.65 -9.83
CA ASP A 38 -6.15 -1.83 -10.28
C ASP A 38 -6.30 -0.42 -9.77
N VAL A 39 -5.20 0.24 -9.46
CA VAL A 39 -5.20 1.63 -9.06
C VAL A 39 -4.10 2.38 -9.81
N TRP A 40 -4.36 3.66 -10.08
CA TRP A 40 -3.34 4.55 -10.64
C TRP A 40 -2.57 5.18 -9.49
N ALA A 41 -1.24 5.16 -9.60
CA ALA A 41 -0.39 5.53 -8.49
C ALA A 41 0.90 6.21 -8.93
N GLU A 42 1.51 6.90 -7.97
CA GLU A 42 2.89 7.36 -8.06
C GLU A 42 3.69 6.57 -7.04
N VAL A 43 4.73 5.87 -7.50
CA VAL A 43 5.57 5.02 -6.63
C VAL A 43 6.93 5.68 -6.49
N LYS A 44 7.31 6.03 -5.27
CA LYS A 44 8.59 6.67 -5.00
C LYS A 44 9.37 5.91 -3.94
N PRO A 45 10.65 5.63 -4.16
CA PRO A 45 11.48 5.10 -3.08
C PRO A 45 11.66 6.15 -2.00
N GLN A 46 11.72 5.72 -0.76
CA GLN A 46 11.91 6.59 0.39
C GLN A 46 13.22 6.23 1.06
N THR A 47 14.13 7.19 1.09
CA THR A 47 15.44 7.01 1.70
C THR A 47 15.84 8.31 2.39
N GLY A 48 16.91 8.26 3.13
CA GLY A 48 17.55 9.44 3.66
C GLY A 48 16.70 10.21 4.66
N SER A 49 16.31 11.40 4.30
CA SER A 49 15.73 12.36 5.27
C SER A 49 14.46 11.86 5.93
N LEU A 50 13.63 11.10 5.24
CA LEU A 50 12.43 10.57 5.86
C LEU A 50 12.77 9.66 7.03
N LEU A 51 13.71 8.75 6.81
CA LEU A 51 14.08 7.78 7.82
C LEU A 51 14.94 8.40 8.91
N SER A 52 15.88 9.28 8.54
CA SER A 52 16.81 9.84 9.51
C SER A 52 16.13 10.75 10.53
N GLY A 53 15.09 11.46 10.13
CA GLY A 53 14.38 12.33 11.04
C GLY A 53 13.39 11.61 11.94
N ARG A 54 13.20 10.31 11.72
CA ARG A 54 12.18 9.54 12.43
C ARG A 54 12.72 8.20 12.90
N ALA A 55 13.96 8.16 13.27
CA ALA A 55 14.63 6.89 13.61
C ALA A 55 13.94 6.13 14.75
N ALA A 56 13.24 6.83 15.63
CA ALA A 56 12.53 6.21 16.73
C ALA A 56 11.23 5.52 16.30
N GLU A 57 10.73 5.84 15.11
CA GLU A 57 9.48 5.29 14.61
C GLU A 57 9.77 4.01 13.84
N SER A 58 9.53 2.85 14.44
CA SER A 58 9.86 1.58 13.82
C SER A 58 9.13 1.36 12.48
N THR A 59 7.88 1.80 12.38
CA THR A 59 7.13 1.69 11.14
C THR A 59 7.78 2.49 10.03
N LEU A 60 8.14 3.75 10.31
CA LEU A 60 8.78 4.60 9.30
C LEU A 60 10.17 4.12 8.96
N SER A 61 10.91 3.56 9.91
CA SER A 61 12.25 3.05 9.63
C SER A 61 12.24 1.82 8.74
N ARG A 62 11.11 1.12 8.65
CA ARG A 62 10.93 -0.03 7.75
C ARG A 62 10.44 0.39 6.38
N THR A 63 10.00 1.61 6.21
CA THR A 63 9.41 2.07 4.96
C THR A 63 10.46 2.15 3.87
N THR A 64 10.21 1.49 2.75
CA THR A 64 11.09 1.54 1.58
C THR A 64 10.52 2.41 0.46
N HIS A 65 9.19 2.52 0.39
CA HIS A 65 8.52 3.23 -0.70
C HIS A 65 7.31 4.00 -0.20
N LYS A 66 7.02 5.09 -0.86
CA LYS A 66 5.78 5.83 -0.67
C LYS A 66 4.96 5.71 -1.97
N ILE A 67 3.73 5.25 -1.84
CA ILE A 67 2.82 5.11 -2.97
C ILE A 67 1.68 6.08 -2.77
N THR A 68 1.50 6.98 -3.72
CA THR A 68 0.42 7.97 -3.68
C THR A 68 -0.67 7.53 -4.63
N VAL A 69 -1.91 7.50 -4.14
CA VAL A 69 -3.09 7.11 -4.92
C VAL A 69 -4.20 8.12 -4.65
N ARG A 70 -5.24 8.11 -5.49
CA ARG A 70 -6.44 8.87 -5.18
C ARG A 70 -7.08 8.31 -3.92
N TYR A 71 -7.77 9.18 -3.20
CA TYR A 71 -8.43 8.76 -1.96
C TYR A 71 -9.33 7.55 -2.21
N ASP A 72 -9.20 6.57 -1.34
CA ASP A 72 -9.96 5.32 -1.44
C ASP A 72 -10.04 4.72 -0.04
N SER A 73 -11.22 4.79 0.56
CA SER A 73 -11.42 4.33 1.93
C SER A 73 -11.32 2.80 2.07
N SER A 74 -11.34 2.08 0.96
CA SER A 74 -11.22 0.62 1.00
C SER A 74 -9.79 0.13 1.22
N ILE A 75 -8.80 1.01 1.05
CA ILE A 75 -7.40 0.63 1.23
C ILE A 75 -7.06 0.71 2.71
N THR A 76 -6.57 -0.40 3.26
CA THR A 76 -6.25 -0.49 4.69
C THR A 76 -4.90 -1.17 4.89
N PRO A 77 -4.24 -0.96 6.04
CA PRO A 77 -3.06 -1.75 6.39
C PRO A 77 -3.42 -3.24 6.41
N GLY A 78 -2.48 -4.07 6.02
CA GLY A 78 -2.75 -5.50 5.85
C GLY A 78 -2.98 -5.89 4.40
N MET A 79 -3.30 -4.91 3.56
CA MET A 79 -3.29 -5.11 2.12
C MET A 79 -1.90 -4.87 1.57
N TRP A 80 -1.71 -5.13 0.29
CA TRP A 80 -0.43 -4.85 -0.38
C TRP A 80 -0.68 -4.48 -1.83
N PHE A 81 0.34 -3.85 -2.42
CA PHE A 81 0.33 -3.55 -3.85
C PHE A 81 1.29 -4.48 -4.59
N MET A 82 0.94 -4.82 -5.81
CA MET A 82 1.83 -5.53 -6.73
C MET A 82 2.15 -4.60 -7.89
N ALA A 83 3.42 -4.35 -8.11
CA ALA A 83 3.87 -3.48 -9.18
C ALA A 83 5.18 -4.04 -9.75
N GLY A 84 5.20 -4.31 -11.05
CA GLY A 84 6.40 -4.82 -11.70
C GLY A 84 6.93 -6.11 -11.13
N GLY A 85 6.05 -6.97 -10.64
CA GLY A 85 6.47 -8.24 -10.02
C GLY A 85 6.95 -8.11 -8.58
N GLN A 86 6.89 -6.91 -8.01
CA GLN A 86 7.30 -6.66 -6.63
C GLN A 86 6.07 -6.49 -5.75
N ARG A 87 6.16 -6.99 -4.53
CA ARG A 87 5.11 -6.85 -3.52
C ARG A 87 5.50 -5.73 -2.55
N TYR A 88 4.57 -4.78 -2.36
CA TYR A 88 4.74 -3.65 -1.45
C TYR A 88 3.70 -3.75 -0.36
N GLU A 89 4.11 -4.15 0.83
CA GLU A 89 3.18 -4.30 1.95
C GLU A 89 2.89 -2.95 2.58
N ILE A 90 1.61 -2.68 2.83
CA ILE A 90 1.17 -1.41 3.38
C ILE A 90 1.42 -1.40 4.88
N LEU A 91 2.24 -0.45 5.33
CA LEU A 91 2.55 -0.28 6.75
C LEU A 91 1.74 0.84 7.37
N TYR A 92 1.51 1.92 6.63
CA TYR A 92 0.96 3.14 7.19
C TYR A 92 0.29 3.95 6.09
N ILE A 93 -0.88 4.53 6.39
CA ILE A 93 -1.65 5.32 5.41
C ILE A 93 -1.88 6.70 5.99
N LEU A 94 -1.58 7.72 5.19
CA LEU A 94 -1.78 9.11 5.56
C LEU A 94 -2.67 9.79 4.53
N ASP A 95 -3.68 10.52 5.02
CA ASP A 95 -4.48 11.42 4.20
C ASP A 95 -3.94 12.83 4.44
N PRO A 96 -2.99 13.29 3.60
CA PRO A 96 -2.35 14.58 3.85
C PRO A 96 -3.40 15.69 3.79
N TYR A 97 -3.33 16.59 4.75
CA TYR A 97 -4.22 17.73 4.87
C TYR A 97 -5.68 17.35 5.13
N LEU A 98 -6.00 16.08 5.30
CA LEU A 98 -7.36 15.60 5.55
C LEU A 98 -8.36 16.10 4.51
N THR A 99 -7.91 16.18 3.25
CA THR A 99 -8.75 16.70 2.16
C THR A 99 -9.55 15.63 1.45
N GLY A 100 -9.19 14.37 1.62
CA GLY A 100 -9.86 13.28 0.90
C GLY A 100 -9.56 13.25 -0.59
N GLU A 101 -8.47 13.87 -1.03
CA GLU A 101 -8.09 13.88 -2.44
C GLU A 101 -7.15 12.75 -2.80
N VAL A 102 -6.13 12.54 -1.96
CA VAL A 102 -5.12 11.50 -2.18
C VAL A 102 -4.79 10.84 -0.86
N LEU A 103 -4.21 9.64 -0.97
CA LEU A 103 -3.59 8.97 0.17
C LEU A 103 -2.11 8.79 -0.12
N GLU A 104 -1.29 9.03 0.90
CA GLU A 104 0.12 8.66 0.88
C GLU A 104 0.26 7.38 1.67
N ILE A 105 0.71 6.33 0.99
CA ILE A 105 0.75 4.99 1.56
C ILE A 105 2.20 4.56 1.68
N PHE A 106 2.64 4.36 2.92
CA PHE A 106 4.03 4.00 3.19
C PHE A 106 4.12 2.48 3.24
N CYS A 107 5.00 1.95 2.41
CA CYS A 107 5.08 0.52 2.15
C CYS A 107 6.49 0.01 2.35
N GLU A 108 6.58 -1.30 2.57
CA GLU A 108 7.84 -2.04 2.62
C GLU A 108 7.85 -3.03 1.46
N VAL A 109 8.88 -2.94 0.61
CA VAL A 109 9.02 -3.92 -0.47
C VAL A 109 9.44 -5.26 0.13
N VAL A 110 8.79 -6.33 -0.31
CA VAL A 110 9.09 -7.68 0.14
C VAL A 110 9.97 -8.32 -0.90
N ILE A 111 11.17 -8.66 -0.50
CA ILE A 111 12.18 -9.24 -1.37
C ILE A 111 12.14 -10.76 -1.29
#